data_4655cee0669b50cc3cc3c0c749586c34
#
_entry.id   4655cee0669b50cc3cc3c0c749586c34
#
_cell.length_a   1.000
_cell.length_b   1.000
_cell.length_c   1.000
_cell.angle_alpha   90.00
_cell.angle_beta   90.00
_cell.angle_gamma   90.00
#
_symmetry.space_group_name_H-M   'P 1'
#
loop_
_entity.id
_entity.type
_entity.pdbx_description
1 polymer ?
#
loop_
_entity_poly.entity_id
_entity_poly.type
_entity_poly.pdbx_seq_one_letter_code
_entity_poly.pdbx_strand_id
1 'polypeptide(L)'
;MSHSSPTHRKGPDLKKFLEKFPVIELPFSLTDEHKLEFSQFNDPLTLDELEAYILPHENEHDEFTEYVACIRYPDTKDFHALVYWKAGLLKHEYILATYTLDGRLIDRKPLSGLRSQSDIIVQSVATLETDWMIHIVEGEGSADLHSYEALESRLIQLELLADGRILVI
;
A
#
# COMPACT_ATOMS: atom_id res chain seq x y z
N MET A 1 14.62 46.47 12.02
CA MET A 1 14.64 45.03 12.39
C MET A 1 13.51 44.36 11.62
N SER A 2 13.87 43.60 10.58
CA SER A 2 12.89 42.82 9.84
C SER A 2 12.68 41.49 10.57
N HIS A 3 11.50 41.33 11.17
CA HIS A 3 11.08 40.02 11.61
C HIS A 3 10.68 39.22 10.38
N SER A 4 11.59 38.36 9.89
CA SER A 4 11.22 37.35 8.93
C SER A 4 10.34 36.32 9.65
N SER A 5 9.04 36.40 9.42
CA SER A 5 8.11 35.34 9.79
C SER A 5 8.61 34.04 9.18
N PRO A 6 8.64 32.92 9.94
CA PRO A 6 8.97 31.65 9.32
C PRO A 6 7.94 31.41 8.22
N THR A 7 8.40 31.35 6.99
CA THR A 7 7.59 30.87 5.88
C THR A 7 7.20 29.46 6.24
N HIS A 8 5.94 29.26 6.64
CA HIS A 8 5.36 27.94 6.71
C HIS A 8 5.45 27.36 5.30
N ARG A 9 6.42 26.47 5.08
CA ARG A 9 6.40 25.65 3.88
C ARG A 9 5.11 24.87 3.92
N LYS A 10 4.15 25.25 3.07
CA LYS A 10 2.98 24.42 2.82
C LYS A 10 3.51 23.07 2.42
N GLY A 11 3.12 22.01 3.13
CA GLY A 11 3.37 20.64 2.72
C GLY A 11 2.85 20.39 1.30
N PRO A 12 3.23 19.27 0.68
CA PRO A 12 2.73 18.92 -0.65
C PRO A 12 1.21 18.86 -0.64
N ASP A 13 0.61 19.24 -1.76
CA ASP A 13 -0.83 19.26 -1.93
C ASP A 13 -1.42 17.86 -1.80
N LEU A 14 -2.25 17.65 -0.78
CA LEU A 14 -2.91 16.37 -0.53
C LEU A 14 -3.77 15.92 -1.70
N LYS A 15 -4.49 16.85 -2.34
CA LYS A 15 -5.33 16.54 -3.49
C LYS A 15 -4.51 15.98 -4.65
N LYS A 16 -3.37 16.60 -4.96
CA LYS A 16 -2.46 16.12 -6.01
C LYS A 16 -1.87 14.75 -5.67
N PHE A 17 -1.54 14.52 -4.40
CA PHE A 17 -1.08 13.22 -3.94
C PHE A 17 -2.16 12.15 -4.15
N LEU A 18 -3.38 12.39 -3.70
CA LEU A 18 -4.50 11.46 -3.84
C LEU A 18 -4.86 11.17 -5.31
N GLU A 19 -4.76 12.15 -6.19
CA GLU A 19 -5.06 12.00 -7.62
C GLU A 19 -4.10 11.03 -8.33
N LYS A 20 -2.93 10.76 -7.77
CA LYS A 20 -2.00 9.75 -8.29
C LYS A 20 -2.48 8.31 -8.08
N PHE A 21 -3.47 8.12 -7.23
CA PHE A 21 -4.10 6.84 -6.92
C PHE A 21 -5.47 6.78 -7.60
N PRO A 22 -5.59 6.10 -8.75
CA PRO A 22 -6.88 6.00 -9.44
C PRO A 22 -7.92 5.29 -8.57
N VAL A 23 -9.15 5.78 -8.59
CA VAL A 23 -10.28 5.12 -7.93
C VAL A 23 -10.65 3.87 -8.72
N ILE A 24 -10.81 2.76 -8.03
CA ILE A 24 -11.15 1.48 -8.63
C ILE A 24 -12.60 1.08 -8.36
N GLU A 25 -13.05 0.06 -9.08
CA GLU A 25 -14.29 -0.63 -8.77
C GLU A 25 -13.99 -1.89 -7.93
N LEU A 26 -14.81 -2.16 -6.95
CA LEU A 26 -14.74 -3.37 -6.15
C LEU A 26 -15.66 -4.47 -6.74
N PRO A 27 -15.32 -5.76 -6.66
CA PRO A 27 -14.10 -6.31 -6.06
C PRO A 27 -12.86 -6.08 -6.93
N PHE A 28 -11.70 -6.01 -6.30
CA PHE A 28 -10.43 -5.83 -6.99
C PHE A 28 -9.34 -6.72 -6.37
N SER A 29 -8.60 -7.45 -7.21
CA SER A 29 -7.51 -8.30 -6.75
C SER A 29 -6.15 -7.67 -7.02
N LEU A 30 -5.33 -7.61 -5.98
CA LEU A 30 -3.96 -7.12 -6.05
C LEU A 30 -3.01 -8.30 -6.28
N THR A 31 -2.54 -8.42 -7.52
CA THR A 31 -1.61 -9.47 -7.94
C THR A 31 -0.26 -8.88 -8.32
N ASP A 32 0.77 -9.72 -8.40
CA ASP A 32 2.09 -9.31 -8.84
C ASP A 32 2.09 -8.70 -10.26
N GLU A 33 1.17 -9.11 -11.12
CA GLU A 33 1.08 -8.63 -12.49
C GLU A 33 0.68 -7.14 -12.57
N HIS A 34 -0.12 -6.67 -11.63
CA HIS A 34 -0.61 -5.28 -11.62
C HIS A 34 0.49 -4.24 -11.31
N LYS A 35 1.58 -4.63 -10.66
CA LYS A 35 2.64 -3.67 -10.28
C LYS A 35 3.26 -2.94 -11.48
N LEU A 36 3.44 -3.64 -12.59
CA LEU A 36 3.97 -3.04 -13.83
C LEU A 36 2.99 -2.04 -14.43
N GLU A 37 1.71 -2.36 -14.42
CA GLU A 37 0.67 -1.46 -14.89
C GLU A 37 0.61 -0.19 -14.06
N PHE A 38 0.65 -0.31 -12.74
CA PHE A 38 0.63 0.86 -11.85
C PHE A 38 1.84 1.78 -12.07
N SER A 39 3.03 1.22 -12.22
CA SER A 39 4.23 2.02 -12.46
C SER A 39 4.24 2.70 -13.85
N GLN A 40 3.57 2.12 -14.83
CA GLN A 40 3.47 2.65 -16.18
C GLN A 40 2.38 3.71 -16.34
N PHE A 41 1.22 3.54 -15.69
CA PHE A 41 0.05 4.36 -15.91
C PHE A 41 -0.17 5.42 -14.83
N ASN A 42 0.32 5.21 -13.61
CA ASN A 42 0.16 6.18 -12.53
C ASN A 42 1.33 7.16 -12.49
N ASP A 43 1.03 8.40 -12.16
CA ASP A 43 2.06 9.42 -11.98
C ASP A 43 3.00 9.05 -10.81
N PRO A 44 4.31 9.27 -10.92
CA PRO A 44 5.24 8.96 -9.86
C PRO A 44 5.02 9.85 -8.62
N LEU A 45 5.24 9.26 -7.45
CA LEU A 45 5.23 9.98 -6.19
C LEU A 45 6.49 10.86 -6.10
N THR A 46 6.31 12.12 -5.71
CA THR A 46 7.44 13.04 -5.48
C THR A 46 8.11 12.74 -4.15
N LEU A 47 9.37 13.18 -3.99
CA LEU A 47 10.07 13.04 -2.72
C LEU A 47 9.32 13.77 -1.58
N ASP A 48 8.77 14.94 -1.83
CA ASP A 48 8.01 15.71 -0.86
C ASP A 48 6.74 14.95 -0.41
N GLU A 49 6.06 14.29 -1.34
CA GLU A 49 4.89 13.45 -1.03
C GLU A 49 5.28 12.22 -0.21
N LEU A 50 6.37 11.56 -0.57
CA LEU A 50 6.91 10.44 0.20
C LEU A 50 7.24 10.86 1.62
N GLU A 51 7.96 11.95 1.80
CA GLU A 51 8.36 12.47 3.11
C GLU A 51 7.16 12.91 3.96
N ALA A 52 6.10 13.43 3.35
CA ALA A 52 4.93 13.92 4.07
C ALA A 52 3.95 12.81 4.45
N TYR A 53 3.69 11.84 3.54
CA TYR A 53 2.57 10.92 3.67
C TYR A 53 2.94 9.45 3.83
N ILE A 54 4.13 9.03 3.45
CA ILE A 54 4.53 7.61 3.43
C ILE A 54 5.69 7.32 4.37
N LEU A 55 6.83 7.97 4.18
CA LEU A 55 8.06 7.64 4.92
C LEU A 55 7.95 7.77 6.44
N PRO A 56 7.19 8.72 7.02
CA PRO A 56 7.05 8.79 8.47
C PRO A 56 6.42 7.55 9.10
N HIS A 57 5.75 6.72 8.32
CA HIS A 57 5.03 5.52 8.75
C HIS A 57 5.72 4.22 8.34
N GLU A 58 6.89 4.33 7.70
CA GLU A 58 7.66 3.19 7.21
C GLU A 58 8.88 2.93 8.10
N ASN A 59 8.98 1.70 8.64
CA ASN A 59 10.08 1.30 9.52
C ASN A 59 11.28 0.72 8.76
N GLU A 60 11.02 0.05 7.64
CA GLU A 60 12.03 -0.58 6.81
C GLU A 60 12.14 0.21 5.50
N HIS A 61 13.03 1.17 5.47
CA HIS A 61 13.24 2.05 4.34
C HIS A 61 14.73 2.34 4.17
N ASP A 62 15.25 2.15 2.96
CA ASP A 62 16.60 2.51 2.55
C ASP A 62 16.59 3.22 1.20
N GLU A 63 17.76 3.59 0.69
CA GLU A 63 17.93 4.29 -0.59
C GLU A 63 17.48 3.47 -1.81
N PHE A 64 17.35 2.15 -1.66
CA PHE A 64 16.92 1.23 -2.73
C PHE A 64 15.43 0.92 -2.69
N THR A 65 14.72 1.38 -1.66
CA THR A 65 13.29 1.13 -1.52
C THR A 65 12.51 2.00 -2.50
N GLU A 66 11.67 1.36 -3.32
CA GLU A 66 10.80 2.03 -4.28
C GLU A 66 9.35 2.05 -3.80
N TYR A 67 8.65 3.12 -4.11
CA TYR A 67 7.24 3.30 -3.81
C TYR A 67 6.47 3.68 -5.08
N VAL A 68 5.35 3.00 -5.31
CA VAL A 68 4.49 3.23 -6.47
C VAL A 68 3.05 3.42 -6.00
N ALA A 69 2.40 4.50 -6.44
CA ALA A 69 0.98 4.71 -6.21
C ALA A 69 0.18 3.67 -7.00
N CYS A 70 -0.77 2.99 -6.36
CA CYS A 70 -1.54 1.93 -7.00
C CYS A 70 -2.99 2.31 -7.20
N ILE A 71 -3.79 2.30 -6.14
CA ILE A 71 -5.25 2.49 -6.22
C ILE A 71 -5.78 3.27 -5.02
N ARG A 72 -7.00 3.75 -5.16
CA ARG A 72 -7.78 4.38 -4.10
C ARG A 72 -9.16 3.75 -4.02
N TYR A 73 -9.64 3.53 -2.80
CA TYR A 73 -10.98 3.00 -2.56
C TYR A 73 -12.06 3.98 -3.03
N PRO A 74 -13.15 3.48 -3.62
CA PRO A 74 -14.34 4.29 -3.90
C PRO A 74 -15.16 4.52 -2.63
N ASP A 75 -15.98 5.57 -2.63
CA ASP A 75 -17.06 5.82 -1.67
C ASP A 75 -16.64 5.99 -0.20
N THR A 76 -15.37 6.29 0.07
CA THR A 76 -14.94 6.68 1.41
C THR A 76 -15.26 8.15 1.66
N LYS A 77 -16.19 8.44 2.59
CA LYS A 77 -16.68 9.80 2.84
C LYS A 77 -15.88 10.53 3.92
N ASP A 78 -15.50 9.82 4.97
CA ASP A 78 -14.92 10.40 6.18
C ASP A 78 -13.41 10.22 6.27
N PHE A 79 -12.81 9.51 5.33
CA PHE A 79 -11.38 9.24 5.26
C PHE A 79 -10.96 8.93 3.83
N HIS A 80 -9.65 8.85 3.60
CA HIS A 80 -9.05 8.40 2.35
C HIS A 80 -8.40 7.03 2.57
N ALA A 81 -8.67 6.08 1.69
CA ALA A 81 -8.04 4.76 1.71
C ALA A 81 -7.31 4.52 0.39
N LEU A 82 -6.02 4.31 0.46
CA LEU A 82 -5.20 4.10 -0.72
C LEU A 82 -4.24 2.93 -0.53
N VAL A 83 -3.82 2.36 -1.64
CA VAL A 83 -2.83 1.28 -1.69
C VAL A 83 -1.63 1.76 -2.47
N TYR A 84 -0.45 1.56 -1.91
CA TYR A 84 0.81 1.76 -2.59
C TYR A 84 1.66 0.49 -2.56
N TRP A 85 2.55 0.38 -3.54
CA TRP A 85 3.53 -0.68 -3.65
C TRP A 85 4.84 -0.24 -3.03
N LYS A 86 5.41 -1.09 -2.19
CA LYS A 86 6.72 -0.90 -1.58
C LYS A 86 7.63 -2.04 -1.97
N ALA A 87 8.73 -1.74 -2.64
CA ALA A 87 9.70 -2.72 -3.10
C ALA A 87 11.07 -2.48 -2.48
N GLY A 88 11.53 -3.43 -1.66
CA GLY A 88 12.88 -3.52 -1.13
C GLY A 88 13.66 -4.68 -1.78
N LEU A 89 14.84 -4.99 -1.26
CA LEU A 89 15.71 -6.02 -1.84
C LEU A 89 15.15 -7.44 -1.72
N LEU A 90 14.56 -7.78 -0.56
CA LEU A 90 14.09 -9.15 -0.25
C LEU A 90 12.59 -9.25 -0.05
N LYS A 91 11.88 -8.13 -0.15
CA LYS A 91 10.47 -8.04 0.18
C LYS A 91 9.81 -6.95 -0.63
N HIS A 92 8.71 -7.27 -1.27
CA HIS A 92 7.83 -6.28 -1.87
C HIS A 92 6.38 -6.59 -1.53
N GLU A 93 5.62 -5.53 -1.27
CA GLU A 93 4.26 -5.66 -0.77
C GLU A 93 3.37 -4.50 -1.17
N TYR A 94 2.08 -4.80 -1.30
CA TYR A 94 1.03 -3.79 -1.34
C TYR A 94 0.67 -3.39 0.09
N ILE A 95 0.54 -2.10 0.32
CA ILE A 95 0.22 -1.55 1.63
C ILE A 95 -1.04 -0.72 1.53
N LEU A 96 -2.03 -1.05 2.36
CA LEU A 96 -3.22 -0.23 2.56
C LEU A 96 -2.93 0.80 3.65
N ALA A 97 -3.11 2.06 3.33
CA ALA A 97 -2.98 3.17 4.26
C ALA A 97 -4.25 4.02 4.23
N THR A 98 -4.73 4.37 5.40
CA THR A 98 -5.90 5.22 5.57
C THR A 98 -5.51 6.53 6.22
N TYR A 99 -6.12 7.61 5.75
CA TYR A 99 -5.80 8.98 6.18
C TYR A 99 -7.07 9.74 6.52
N THR A 100 -6.97 10.64 7.48
CA THR A 100 -8.03 11.63 7.71
C THR A 100 -8.21 12.51 6.48
N LEU A 101 -9.32 13.24 6.41
CA LEU A 101 -9.57 14.14 5.27
C LEU A 101 -8.50 15.22 5.12
N ASP A 102 -7.79 15.56 6.18
CA ASP A 102 -6.68 16.52 6.19
C ASP A 102 -5.29 15.86 6.03
N GLY A 103 -5.23 14.56 5.79
CA GLY A 103 -4.00 13.87 5.40
C GLY A 103 -3.16 13.27 6.52
N ARG A 104 -3.72 13.08 7.73
CA ARG A 104 -3.05 12.37 8.82
C ARG A 104 -3.33 10.88 8.76
N LEU A 105 -2.31 10.06 9.00
CA LEU A 105 -2.47 8.61 9.00
C LEU A 105 -3.44 8.16 10.10
N ILE A 106 -4.42 7.32 9.71
CA ILE A 106 -5.32 6.63 10.65
C ILE A 106 -4.77 5.23 10.94
N ASP A 107 -4.53 4.44 9.90
CA ASP A 107 -4.05 3.07 10.03
C ASP A 107 -3.25 2.65 8.79
N ARG A 108 -2.47 1.59 8.94
CA ARG A 108 -1.64 1.04 7.87
C ARG A 108 -1.48 -0.47 8.05
N LYS A 109 -1.75 -1.25 7.00
CA LYS A 109 -1.56 -2.70 6.99
C LYS A 109 -0.97 -3.18 5.67
N PRO A 110 0.06 -4.05 5.70
CA PRO A 110 0.45 -4.79 4.51
C PRO A 110 -0.68 -5.74 4.09
N LEU A 111 -0.92 -5.83 2.80
CA LEU A 111 -1.98 -6.68 2.25
C LEU A 111 -1.41 -7.95 1.63
N SER A 112 -0.55 -7.81 0.65
CA SER A 112 -0.06 -8.92 -0.15
C SER A 112 1.28 -8.59 -0.76
N GLY A 113 1.98 -9.59 -1.25
CA GLY A 113 3.26 -9.40 -1.90
C GLY A 113 4.09 -10.66 -1.94
N LEU A 114 5.40 -10.47 -1.92
CA LEU A 114 6.37 -11.54 -1.97
C LEU A 114 7.51 -11.24 -1.00
N ARG A 115 7.87 -12.22 -0.18
CA ARG A 115 9.04 -12.13 0.68
C ARG A 115 9.86 -13.41 0.62
N SER A 116 11.17 -13.25 0.67
CA SER A 116 12.11 -14.35 0.72
C SER A 116 12.67 -14.49 2.14
N GLN A 117 12.55 -15.70 2.70
CA GLN A 117 13.12 -16.05 4.01
C GLN A 117 13.92 -17.34 3.86
N SER A 118 15.26 -17.25 3.90
CA SER A 118 16.13 -18.39 3.64
C SER A 118 15.80 -19.07 2.31
N ASP A 119 15.42 -20.34 2.31
CA ASP A 119 15.06 -21.12 1.11
C ASP A 119 13.54 -21.10 0.81
N ILE A 120 12.77 -20.31 1.57
CA ILE A 120 11.31 -20.24 1.45
C ILE A 120 10.92 -18.92 0.82
N ILE A 121 10.02 -18.98 -0.17
CA ILE A 121 9.35 -17.83 -0.75
C ILE A 121 7.89 -17.83 -0.28
N VAL A 122 7.47 -16.74 0.32
CA VAL A 122 6.08 -16.53 0.72
C VAL A 122 5.45 -15.54 -0.26
N GLN A 123 4.40 -15.98 -0.94
CA GLN A 123 3.65 -15.16 -1.88
C GLN A 123 2.20 -15.04 -1.43
N SER A 124 1.64 -13.86 -1.57
CA SER A 124 0.24 -13.62 -1.21
C SER A 124 -0.48 -12.77 -2.25
N VAL A 125 -1.80 -12.97 -2.31
CA VAL A 125 -2.72 -12.22 -3.16
C VAL A 125 -3.86 -11.69 -2.28
N ALA A 126 -4.17 -10.42 -2.41
CA ALA A 126 -5.27 -9.78 -1.70
C ALA A 126 -6.42 -9.47 -2.64
N THR A 127 -7.64 -9.75 -2.19
CA THR A 127 -8.86 -9.35 -2.87
C THR A 127 -9.63 -8.37 -1.99
N LEU A 128 -9.88 -7.18 -2.54
CA LEU A 128 -10.67 -6.12 -1.92
C LEU A 128 -12.13 -6.33 -2.32
N GLU A 129 -12.99 -6.65 -1.35
CA GLU A 129 -14.38 -7.00 -1.62
C GLU A 129 -15.32 -5.79 -1.54
N THR A 130 -16.52 -5.92 -2.08
CA THR A 130 -17.54 -4.86 -2.13
C THR A 130 -18.05 -4.43 -0.75
N ASP A 131 -17.97 -5.31 0.24
CA ASP A 131 -18.36 -5.06 1.64
C ASP A 131 -17.20 -4.53 2.50
N TRP A 132 -16.08 -4.16 1.84
CA TRP A 132 -14.84 -3.69 2.47
C TRP A 132 -14.11 -4.75 3.31
N MET A 133 -14.47 -6.01 3.15
CA MET A 133 -13.63 -7.12 3.58
C MET A 133 -12.42 -7.24 2.65
N ILE A 134 -11.31 -7.68 3.20
CA ILE A 134 -10.09 -7.96 2.45
C ILE A 134 -9.68 -9.39 2.72
N HIS A 135 -9.62 -10.20 1.68
CA HIS A 135 -9.20 -11.60 1.77
C HIS A 135 -7.80 -11.75 1.21
N ILE A 136 -6.89 -12.23 2.04
CA ILE A 136 -5.49 -12.46 1.65
C ILE A 136 -5.24 -13.96 1.68
N VAL A 137 -4.85 -14.51 0.53
CA VAL A 137 -4.40 -15.91 0.43
C VAL A 137 -2.89 -15.90 0.36
N GLU A 138 -2.25 -16.52 1.33
CA GLU A 138 -0.81 -16.63 1.47
C GLU A 138 -0.37 -18.07 1.24
N GLY A 139 0.63 -18.27 0.37
CA GLY A 139 1.23 -19.56 0.09
C GLY A 139 2.74 -19.55 0.26
N GLU A 140 3.29 -20.67 0.73
CA GLU A 140 4.73 -20.89 0.85
C GLU A 140 5.20 -21.86 -0.23
N GLY A 141 6.36 -21.55 -0.83
CA GLY A 141 7.01 -22.39 -1.82
C GLY A 141 8.52 -22.45 -1.61
N SER A 142 9.19 -23.44 -2.22
CA SER A 142 10.64 -23.53 -2.21
C SER A 142 11.23 -22.70 -3.37
N ALA A 143 12.28 -21.94 -3.08
CA ALA A 143 13.01 -21.16 -4.08
C ALA A 143 13.70 -22.05 -5.14
N ASP A 144 14.00 -23.32 -4.82
CA ASP A 144 14.73 -24.24 -5.68
C ASP A 144 13.85 -25.03 -6.65
N LEU A 145 12.54 -24.92 -6.55
CA LEU A 145 11.61 -25.67 -7.41
C LEU A 145 11.01 -24.74 -8.47
N HIS A 146 11.21 -25.10 -9.73
CA HIS A 146 10.58 -24.44 -10.88
C HIS A 146 9.04 -24.64 -10.94
N SER A 147 8.48 -25.42 -10.03
CA SER A 147 7.04 -25.64 -9.90
C SER A 147 6.58 -25.15 -8.55
N TYR A 148 5.59 -24.26 -8.58
CA TYR A 148 4.85 -23.83 -7.40
C TYR A 148 4.04 -25.00 -6.83
N GLU A 149 4.63 -25.75 -5.93
CA GLU A 149 3.83 -26.51 -4.98
C GLU A 149 3.72 -25.66 -3.71
N ALA A 150 2.55 -25.06 -3.50
CA ALA A 150 2.26 -24.40 -2.25
C ALA A 150 2.31 -25.46 -1.14
N LEU A 151 3.37 -25.42 -0.32
CA LEU A 151 3.54 -26.35 0.80
C LEU A 151 2.47 -26.14 1.87
N GLU A 152 2.06 -24.89 2.06
CA GLU A 152 0.96 -24.49 2.95
C GLU A 152 0.29 -23.25 2.39
N SER A 153 -1.03 -23.19 2.50
CA SER A 153 -1.79 -21.98 2.22
C SER A 153 -2.57 -21.52 3.45
N ARG A 154 -2.66 -20.22 3.63
CA ARG A 154 -3.32 -19.58 4.77
C ARG A 154 -4.23 -18.46 4.28
N LEU A 155 -5.43 -18.38 4.85
CA LEU A 155 -6.35 -17.27 4.63
C LEU A 155 -6.25 -16.27 5.78
N ILE A 156 -6.02 -15.02 5.44
CA ILE A 156 -6.04 -13.89 6.36
C ILE A 156 -7.18 -12.98 5.95
N GLN A 157 -7.96 -12.53 6.92
CA GLN A 157 -9.09 -11.62 6.69
C GLN A 157 -8.88 -10.31 7.43
N LEU A 158 -9.07 -9.22 6.71
CA LEU A 158 -9.10 -7.87 7.26
C LEU A 158 -10.45 -7.23 6.94
N GLU A 159 -10.84 -6.25 7.73
CA GLU A 159 -12.01 -5.42 7.47
C GLU A 159 -11.61 -3.95 7.53
N LEU A 160 -11.94 -3.21 6.49
CA LEU A 160 -11.83 -1.76 6.48
C LEU A 160 -13.08 -1.17 7.13
N LEU A 161 -12.91 -0.54 8.29
CA LEU A 161 -14.01 0.03 9.06
C LEU A 161 -14.42 1.41 8.53
N ALA A 162 -15.63 1.83 8.87
CA ALA A 162 -16.19 3.11 8.44
C ALA A 162 -15.42 4.35 8.95
N ASP A 163 -14.62 4.21 10.00
CA ASP A 163 -13.75 5.26 10.53
C ASP A 163 -12.32 5.23 9.98
N GLY A 164 -12.02 4.32 9.07
CA GLY A 164 -10.70 4.17 8.45
C GLY A 164 -9.76 3.21 9.16
N ARG A 165 -10.12 2.65 10.31
CA ARG A 165 -9.30 1.61 10.95
C ARG A 165 -9.37 0.30 10.16
N ILE A 166 -8.32 -0.48 10.23
CA ILE A 166 -8.20 -1.76 9.54
C ILE A 166 -8.13 -2.85 10.60
N LEU A 167 -9.18 -3.65 10.68
CA LEU A 167 -9.33 -4.70 11.70
C LEU A 167 -8.83 -6.03 11.15
N VAL A 168 -8.00 -6.72 11.92
CA VAL A 168 -7.64 -8.12 11.66
C VAL A 168 -8.69 -9.01 12.30
N ILE A 169 -9.32 -9.87 11.50
CA ILE A 169 -10.38 -10.76 11.94
C ILE A 169 -9.83 -12.13 12.31
#